data_dbe6bd22537f82f080073f9a3102b668
#
_entry.id   dbe6bd22537f82f080073f9a3102b668
#
_cell.length_a   1.000
_cell.length_b   1.000
_cell.length_c   1.000
_cell.angle_alpha   90.00
_cell.angle_beta   90.00
_cell.angle_gamma   90.00
#
_symmetry.space_group_name_H-M   'P 1'
#
loop_
_entity.id
_entity.type
_entity.pdbx_description
1 polymer ?
#
loop_
_entity_poly.entity_id
_entity_poly.type
_entity_poly.pdbx_seq_one_letter_code
_entity_poly.pdbx_strand_id
1 'polypeptide(L)'
;MEHQNKNWKVQLKGAGKTPYSRTADGLAVLRSSVREYLCSEAMFHLGVPTTRALSLSLTGDKVLRDILYDGHPDFEKGAIVSRISPSFLRFGSFEIFTAKNDLKNLKVLVD
;
A
#
# COMPACT_ATOMS: atom_id res chain seq x y z
N MET A 1 6.42 15.94 3.01
CA MET A 1 6.84 16.26 4.40
C MET A 1 8.37 16.18 4.49
N GLU A 2 8.99 17.12 5.14
CA GLU A 2 10.45 17.16 5.27
C GLU A 2 10.83 17.09 6.76
N HIS A 3 11.84 16.26 7.09
CA HIS A 3 12.34 16.12 8.45
C HIS A 3 13.81 15.69 8.41
N GLN A 4 14.67 16.31 9.19
CA GLN A 4 16.11 16.03 9.26
C GLN A 4 16.78 16.05 7.87
N ASN A 5 16.44 17.02 7.05
CA ASN A 5 16.95 17.20 5.68
C ASN A 5 16.56 16.04 4.73
N LYS A 6 15.56 15.25 5.08
CA LYS A 6 15.00 14.20 4.24
C LYS A 6 13.56 14.51 3.89
N ASN A 7 13.17 14.25 2.66
CA ASN A 7 11.79 14.30 2.23
C ASN A 7 11.13 12.96 2.55
N TRP A 8 10.06 13.00 3.34
CA TRP A 8 9.29 11.83 3.70
C TRP A 8 7.98 11.82 2.93
N LYS A 9 7.61 10.66 2.46
CA LYS A 9 6.35 10.45 1.73
C LYS A 9 5.42 9.62 2.57
N VAL A 10 4.13 9.94 2.50
CA VAL A 10 3.09 9.21 3.19
C VAL A 10 2.27 8.45 2.15
N GLN A 11 2.07 7.15 2.37
CA GLN A 11 1.22 6.32 1.54
C GLN A 11 0.04 5.83 2.38
N LEU A 12 -1.17 6.03 1.87
CA LEU A 12 -2.39 5.49 2.47
C LEU A 12 -2.77 4.20 1.75
N LYS A 13 -2.95 3.12 2.51
CA LYS A 13 -3.35 1.83 1.95
C LYS A 13 -4.77 1.51 2.40
N GLY A 14 -5.66 1.35 1.43
CA GLY A 14 -7.06 1.04 1.66
C GLY A 14 -7.99 2.24 1.55
N ALA A 15 -7.52 3.38 1.06
CA ALA A 15 -8.31 4.62 0.99
C ALA A 15 -9.27 4.69 -0.20
N GLY A 16 -9.16 3.77 -1.16
CA GLY A 16 -10.04 3.73 -2.32
C GLY A 16 -9.28 3.56 -3.63
N LYS A 17 -10.02 3.61 -4.72
CA LYS A 17 -9.45 3.43 -6.07
C LYS A 17 -8.52 4.56 -6.45
N THR A 18 -7.47 4.19 -7.18
CA THR A 18 -6.56 5.11 -7.83
C THR A 18 -6.52 4.81 -9.34
N PRO A 19 -5.90 5.68 -10.17
CA PRO A 19 -5.74 5.36 -11.60
C PRO A 19 -4.98 4.06 -11.86
N TYR A 20 -4.28 3.52 -10.87
CA TYR A 20 -3.46 2.32 -10.99
C TYR A 20 -4.08 1.08 -10.34
N SER A 21 -5.30 1.16 -9.84
CA SER A 21 -5.95 0.07 -9.08
C SER A 21 -6.44 -1.09 -9.95
N ARG A 22 -6.38 -0.99 -11.26
CA ARG A 22 -6.92 -1.99 -12.20
C ARG A 22 -8.41 -2.24 -11.92
N THR A 23 -8.80 -3.49 -11.66
CA THR A 23 -10.17 -3.87 -11.31
C THR A 23 -10.43 -3.92 -9.81
N ALA A 24 -9.40 -3.69 -8.98
CA ALA A 24 -9.53 -3.72 -7.54
C ALA A 24 -10.29 -2.48 -7.02
N ASP A 25 -10.92 -2.62 -5.85
CA ASP A 25 -11.66 -1.52 -5.22
C ASP A 25 -10.76 -0.54 -4.45
N GLY A 26 -9.48 -0.88 -4.28
CA GLY A 26 -8.52 -0.05 -3.56
C GLY A 26 -8.77 0.02 -2.07
N LEU A 27 -9.61 -0.86 -1.53
CA LEU A 27 -9.97 -0.89 -0.11
C LEU A 27 -9.19 -1.97 0.62
N ALA A 28 -9.00 -1.79 1.92
CA ALA A 28 -8.35 -2.76 2.77
C ALA A 28 -9.27 -3.16 3.91
N VAL A 29 -9.10 -4.40 4.38
CA VAL A 29 -9.85 -4.90 5.54
C VAL A 29 -8.98 -4.84 6.79
N LEU A 30 -9.63 -4.82 7.96
CA LEU A 30 -8.93 -4.66 9.24
C LEU A 30 -7.93 -5.78 9.50
N ARG A 31 -8.28 -7.04 9.25
CA ARG A 31 -7.37 -8.16 9.51
C ARG A 31 -6.05 -8.08 8.74
N SER A 32 -6.12 -7.74 7.46
CA SER A 32 -4.92 -7.60 6.63
C SER A 32 -4.13 -6.34 6.99
N SER A 33 -4.82 -5.28 7.39
CA SER A 33 -4.20 -4.02 7.81
C SER A 33 -3.43 -4.18 9.13
N VAL A 34 -3.98 -4.92 10.09
CA VAL A 34 -3.28 -5.25 11.33
C VAL A 34 -2.02 -6.05 11.03
N ARG A 35 -2.12 -7.05 10.15
CA ARG A 35 -0.96 -7.85 9.74
C ARG A 35 0.12 -6.98 9.11
N GLU A 36 -0.25 -6.10 8.20
CA GLU A 36 0.70 -5.20 7.54
C GLU A 36 1.39 -4.28 8.54
N TYR A 37 0.63 -3.69 9.46
CA TYR A 37 1.17 -2.79 10.47
C TYR A 37 2.18 -3.51 11.35
N LEU A 38 1.80 -4.65 11.93
CA LEU A 38 2.65 -5.41 12.83
C LEU A 38 3.89 -5.95 12.10
N CYS A 39 3.72 -6.46 10.89
CA CYS A 39 4.83 -7.01 10.13
C CYS A 39 5.87 -5.94 9.77
N SER A 40 5.43 -4.77 9.35
CA SER A 40 6.36 -3.69 9.00
C SER A 40 7.16 -3.21 10.21
N GLU A 41 6.54 -3.08 11.37
CA GLU A 41 7.24 -2.67 12.58
C GLU A 41 8.16 -3.79 13.11
N ALA A 42 7.72 -5.05 13.03
CA ALA A 42 8.56 -6.19 13.39
C ALA A 42 9.82 -6.25 12.53
N MET A 43 9.70 -6.09 11.23
CA MET A 43 10.85 -6.09 10.32
C MET A 43 11.81 -4.96 10.63
N PHE A 44 11.28 -3.76 10.92
CA PHE A 44 12.13 -2.62 11.29
C PHE A 44 12.94 -2.94 12.54
N HIS A 45 12.32 -3.48 13.58
CA HIS A 45 12.99 -3.79 14.84
C HIS A 45 13.96 -4.97 14.72
N LEU A 46 13.80 -5.81 13.71
CA LEU A 46 14.76 -6.87 13.40
C LEU A 46 15.94 -6.39 12.54
N GLY A 47 15.97 -5.11 12.20
CA GLY A 47 17.05 -4.52 11.41
C GLY A 47 16.89 -4.66 9.91
N VAL A 48 15.71 -5.08 9.44
CA VAL A 48 15.42 -5.17 8.00
C VAL A 48 14.92 -3.81 7.50
N PRO A 49 15.55 -3.21 6.48
CA PRO A 49 15.06 -1.97 5.91
C PRO A 49 13.64 -2.13 5.39
N THR A 50 12.73 -1.28 5.85
CA THR A 50 11.33 -1.33 5.46
C THR A 50 10.70 0.05 5.60
N THR A 51 9.57 0.26 4.92
CA THR A 51 8.76 1.45 5.19
C THR A 51 8.12 1.31 6.56
N ARG A 52 8.02 2.42 7.28
CA ARG A 52 7.47 2.43 8.64
C ARG A 52 5.96 2.58 8.59
N ALA A 53 5.29 2.05 9.59
CA ALA A 53 3.86 2.25 9.78
C ALA A 53 3.63 3.44 10.71
N LEU A 54 2.77 4.37 10.29
CA LEU A 54 2.46 5.58 11.06
C LEU A 54 1.18 5.40 11.86
N SER A 55 0.13 4.89 11.22
CA SER A 55 -1.17 4.73 11.86
C SER A 55 -2.00 3.65 11.19
N LEU A 56 -2.98 3.15 11.93
CA LEU A 56 -4.03 2.27 11.42
C LEU A 56 -5.36 2.82 11.93
N SER A 57 -6.28 3.07 11.02
CA SER A 57 -7.59 3.64 11.34
C SER A 57 -8.70 2.78 10.76
N LEU A 58 -9.78 2.59 11.54
CA LEU A 58 -11.01 2.01 11.01
C LEU A 58 -11.75 3.06 10.19
N THR A 59 -12.26 2.67 9.02
CA THR A 59 -12.97 3.61 8.14
C THR A 59 -14.45 3.76 8.50
N GLY A 60 -15.00 2.79 9.23
CA GLY A 60 -16.43 2.69 9.45
C GLY A 60 -17.20 2.04 8.31
N ASP A 61 -16.56 1.80 7.19
CA ASP A 61 -17.17 1.15 6.04
C ASP A 61 -17.01 -0.37 6.13
N LYS A 62 -17.89 -1.07 5.42
CA LYS A 62 -17.79 -2.51 5.23
C LYS A 62 -17.23 -2.82 3.85
N VAL A 63 -16.31 -3.75 3.78
CA VAL A 63 -15.63 -4.14 2.54
C VAL A 63 -16.01 -5.58 2.21
N LEU A 64 -16.46 -5.79 0.96
CA LEU A 64 -16.85 -7.11 0.50
C LEU A 64 -15.61 -7.91 0.12
N ARG A 65 -15.45 -9.08 0.72
CA ARG A 65 -14.32 -9.99 0.45
C ARG A 65 -14.78 -11.45 0.49
N ASP A 66 -14.24 -12.23 -0.41
CA ASP A 66 -14.38 -13.69 -0.45
C ASP A 66 -13.09 -14.31 0.12
N ILE A 67 -13.08 -14.51 1.44
CA ILE A 67 -11.87 -14.91 2.17
C ILE A 67 -11.34 -16.26 1.70
N LEU A 68 -12.26 -17.20 1.44
CA LEU A 68 -11.92 -18.58 1.07
C LEU A 68 -11.87 -18.79 -0.43
N TYR A 69 -12.13 -17.77 -1.24
CA TYR A 69 -12.20 -17.85 -2.71
C TYR A 69 -13.15 -18.93 -3.20
N ASP A 70 -14.26 -19.11 -2.48
CA ASP A 70 -15.23 -20.19 -2.74
C ASP A 70 -16.57 -19.70 -3.30
N GLY A 71 -16.66 -18.43 -3.68
CA GLY A 71 -17.89 -17.83 -4.19
C GLY A 71 -18.86 -17.36 -3.10
N HIS A 72 -18.44 -17.32 -1.84
CA HIS A 72 -19.25 -16.88 -0.70
C HIS A 72 -18.65 -15.61 -0.08
N PRO A 73 -18.78 -14.44 -0.77
CA PRO A 73 -18.25 -13.19 -0.22
C PRO A 73 -19.02 -12.74 1.01
N ASP A 74 -18.31 -12.08 1.92
CA ASP A 74 -18.90 -11.52 3.13
C ASP A 74 -18.32 -10.12 3.37
N PHE A 75 -18.98 -9.34 4.21
CA PHE A 75 -18.53 -8.00 4.57
C PHE A 75 -17.57 -8.04 5.76
N GLU A 76 -16.47 -7.33 5.65
CA GLU A 76 -15.48 -7.16 6.71
C GLU A 76 -15.29 -5.68 7.03
N LYS A 77 -14.78 -5.39 8.22
CA LYS A 77 -14.48 -4.01 8.61
C LYS A 77 -13.36 -3.46 7.76
N GLY A 78 -13.56 -2.27 7.21
CA GLY A 78 -12.56 -1.55 6.44
C GLY A 78 -11.56 -0.83 7.33
N ALA A 79 -10.34 -0.67 6.83
CA ALA A 79 -9.28 0.05 7.54
C ALA A 79 -8.35 0.74 6.56
N ILE A 80 -7.63 1.74 7.06
CA ILE A 80 -6.57 2.44 6.32
C ILE A 80 -5.30 2.36 7.14
N VAL A 81 -4.21 1.92 6.49
CA VAL A 81 -2.87 1.96 7.06
C VAL A 81 -2.10 3.09 6.39
N SER A 82 -1.49 3.95 7.21
CA SER A 82 -0.58 4.99 6.73
C SER A 82 0.85 4.51 6.90
N ARG A 83 1.62 4.51 5.80
CA ARG A 83 3.03 4.15 5.79
C ARG A 83 3.86 5.37 5.43
N ILE A 84 5.06 5.48 6.00
CA ILE A 84 5.99 6.57 5.67
C ILE A 84 7.34 6.02 5.24
N SER A 85 7.92 6.68 4.26
CA SER A 85 9.25 6.33 3.74
C SER A 85 9.78 7.47 2.89
N PRO A 86 11.11 7.59 2.72
CA PRO A 86 11.67 8.52 1.74
C PRO A 86 11.27 8.18 0.31
N SER A 87 10.98 6.90 0.02
CA SER A 87 10.56 6.46 -1.32
C SER A 87 9.67 5.25 -1.22
N PHE A 88 8.68 5.17 -2.11
CA PHE A 88 7.81 4.01 -2.29
C PHE A 88 8.00 3.34 -3.66
N LEU A 89 9.13 3.60 -4.31
CA LEU A 89 9.46 2.92 -5.56
C LEU A 89 9.61 1.41 -5.33
N ARG A 90 9.08 0.63 -6.25
CA ARG A 90 9.11 -0.84 -6.21
C ARG A 90 9.47 -1.38 -7.58
N PHE A 91 9.85 -2.65 -7.65
CA PHE A 91 10.04 -3.32 -8.94
C PHE A 91 8.79 -3.22 -9.82
N GLY A 92 7.59 -3.35 -9.23
CA GLY A 92 6.34 -3.19 -9.95
C GLY A 92 6.14 -1.82 -10.60
N SER A 93 6.75 -0.76 -10.04
CA SER A 93 6.69 0.57 -10.65
C SER A 93 7.35 0.59 -12.02
N PHE A 94 8.47 -0.11 -12.18
CA PHE A 94 9.14 -0.25 -13.48
C PHE A 94 8.33 -1.13 -14.44
N GLU A 95 7.72 -2.19 -13.95
CA GLU A 95 6.91 -3.10 -14.75
C GLU A 95 5.69 -2.42 -15.36
N ILE A 96 5.05 -1.50 -14.64
CA ILE A 96 3.88 -0.78 -15.13
C ILE A 96 4.23 0.00 -16.41
N PHE A 97 5.34 0.72 -16.42
CA PHE A 97 5.75 1.49 -17.58
C PHE A 97 6.18 0.58 -18.73
N THR A 98 6.83 -0.54 -18.44
CA THR A 98 7.19 -1.53 -19.46
C THR A 98 5.94 -2.15 -20.08
N ALA A 99 4.97 -2.56 -19.26
CA ALA A 99 3.73 -3.17 -19.73
C ALA A 99 2.89 -2.22 -20.58
N LYS A 100 2.94 -0.92 -20.27
CA LYS A 100 2.25 0.12 -21.04
C LYS A 100 3.07 0.62 -22.24
N ASN A 101 4.24 0.07 -22.47
CA ASN A 101 5.19 0.48 -23.50
C ASN A 101 5.53 1.98 -23.40
N ASP A 102 5.61 2.50 -22.18
CA ASP A 102 5.89 3.91 -21.91
C ASP A 102 7.37 4.07 -21.57
N LEU A 103 8.20 3.98 -22.58
CA LEU A 103 9.66 4.02 -22.41
C LEU A 103 10.16 5.37 -21.91
N LYS A 104 9.45 6.45 -22.23
CA LYS A 104 9.83 7.79 -21.81
C LYS A 104 9.75 7.93 -20.29
N ASN A 105 8.61 7.53 -19.69
CA ASN A 105 8.43 7.60 -18.25
C ASN A 105 9.28 6.55 -17.52
N LEU A 106 9.51 5.40 -18.14
CA LEU A 106 10.41 4.40 -17.59
C LEU A 106 11.83 4.96 -17.45
N LYS A 107 12.31 5.67 -18.47
CA LYS A 107 13.62 6.30 -18.41
C LYS A 107 13.70 7.34 -17.31
N VAL A 108 12.68 8.17 -17.14
CA VAL A 108 12.62 9.17 -16.07
C VAL A 108 12.66 8.50 -14.69
N LEU A 109 11.97 7.36 -14.53
CA LEU A 109 11.95 6.61 -13.27
C LEU A 109 13.32 6.02 -12.94
N VAL A 110 14.05 5.51 -13.96
CA VAL A 110 15.38 4.91 -13.78
C VAL A 110 16.42 5.98 -13.47
N ASP A 111 16.35 7.12 -14.16
CA ASP A 111 17.26 8.25 -13.95
C ASP A 111 16.94 8.96 -12.62
#